data_500e3ce0058126da5cd7e4a5e75aa2bd
#
_entry.id   500e3ce0058126da5cd7e4a5e75aa2bd
#
_cell.length_a   1.000
_cell.length_b   1.000
_cell.length_c   1.000
_cell.angle_alpha   90.00
_cell.angle_beta   90.00
_cell.angle_gamma   90.00
#
_symmetry.space_group_name_H-M   'P 1'
#
loop_
_entity.id
_entity.type
_entity.pdbx_description
1 polymer ?
#
loop_
_entity_poly.entity_id
_entity_poly.type
_entity_poly.pdbx_seq_one_letter_code
_entity_poly.pdbx_strand_id
1 'polypeptide(L)'
;MKTTVAIVGLGSRGRVTYAPIAKQYPDLMEITALADINPACVEEAAKEYNVSKERCFTSAEELLAQPKLADAIFICTQDQDHVREALVALEKGYHILMEKPISPSAEDCNKLLEASRKYDRKIVVCHVLRYTPFFSKIKEIISEGIIGDVVTIQAIENVGYWHQAHSFVRGNWRNSNTTSPMCLQKTCHDFDLYLWLADKTPKRVSSMGDTYFFKEACAPEGAALRCMDGCKAKENCPFDAEKIYITNKRTGIAQGNTEWPVDVLAIHPTEESIYEAIKTGPYGRCVFHCDNNVVDHQITNIENTDGSNISFSMSGFTSDGASRYCKIMGTKGDITADMTKNIIEIGLFGQPREVIDVTKLATDFSGHGGGDVRMVLEFLEMITTG
;
A
#
# COMPACT_ATOMS: atom_id res chain seq x y z
N MET A 1 -25.42 -2.51 -13.24
CA MET A 1 -25.81 -1.08 -13.04
C MET A 1 -24.54 -0.30 -12.83
N LYS A 2 -24.39 0.88 -13.43
CA LYS A 2 -23.20 1.72 -13.25
C LYS A 2 -23.19 2.32 -11.83
N THR A 3 -22.10 2.13 -11.10
CA THR A 3 -21.94 2.62 -9.73
C THR A 3 -21.33 4.03 -9.74
N THR A 4 -21.94 4.95 -9.03
CA THR A 4 -21.40 6.29 -8.80
C THR A 4 -20.44 6.28 -7.60
N VAL A 5 -19.30 6.98 -7.72
CA VAL A 5 -18.24 6.99 -6.73
C VAL A 5 -17.82 8.41 -6.39
N ALA A 6 -17.72 8.71 -5.09
CA ALA A 6 -17.02 9.88 -4.57
C ALA A 6 -15.60 9.47 -4.16
N ILE A 7 -14.59 10.31 -4.40
CA ILE A 7 -13.21 10.03 -3.97
C ILE A 7 -12.75 11.13 -3.03
N VAL A 8 -12.29 10.76 -1.82
CA VAL A 8 -11.65 11.66 -0.87
C VAL A 8 -10.18 11.27 -0.69
N GLY A 9 -9.27 12.24 -0.84
CA GLY A 9 -7.83 12.00 -0.94
C GLY A 9 -7.40 11.69 -2.38
N LEU A 10 -6.94 12.72 -3.10
CA LEU A 10 -6.51 12.63 -4.51
C LEU A 10 -4.98 12.57 -4.66
N GLY A 11 -4.32 11.91 -3.72
CA GLY A 11 -2.92 11.54 -3.83
C GLY A 11 -2.68 10.40 -4.82
N SER A 12 -1.54 9.71 -4.71
CA SER A 12 -1.16 8.59 -5.59
C SER A 12 -2.24 7.48 -5.60
N ARG A 13 -2.88 7.17 -4.46
CA ARG A 13 -3.90 6.11 -4.44
C ARG A 13 -5.20 6.55 -5.11
N GLY A 14 -5.81 7.65 -4.65
CA GLY A 14 -7.12 8.10 -5.17
C GLY A 14 -7.05 8.53 -6.62
N ARG A 15 -6.11 9.43 -6.98
CA ARG A 15 -6.04 10.03 -8.32
C ARG A 15 -5.33 9.13 -9.34
N VAL A 16 -4.16 8.58 -8.97
CA VAL A 16 -3.32 7.86 -9.94
C VAL A 16 -3.69 6.39 -10.07
N THR A 17 -4.13 5.75 -8.97
CA THR A 17 -4.44 4.31 -8.99
C THR A 17 -5.91 4.03 -9.24
N TYR A 18 -6.84 4.64 -8.49
CA TYR A 18 -8.25 4.25 -8.52
C TYR A 18 -9.09 5.04 -9.51
N ALA A 19 -8.88 6.36 -9.64
CA ALA A 19 -9.66 7.16 -10.56
C ALA A 19 -9.59 6.70 -12.03
N PRO A 20 -8.42 6.26 -12.56
CA PRO A 20 -8.32 5.77 -13.94
C PRO A 20 -9.20 4.55 -14.24
N ILE A 21 -9.61 3.78 -13.24
CA ILE A 21 -10.50 2.63 -13.41
C ILE A 21 -11.86 3.05 -13.98
N ALA A 22 -12.33 4.26 -13.66
CA ALA A 22 -13.56 4.79 -14.25
C ALA A 22 -13.50 4.98 -15.78
N LYS A 23 -12.29 5.27 -16.32
CA LYS A 23 -12.08 5.35 -17.77
C LYS A 23 -11.87 3.98 -18.41
N GLN A 24 -11.25 3.07 -17.68
CA GLN A 24 -11.03 1.69 -18.17
C GLN A 24 -12.34 0.89 -18.20
N TYR A 25 -13.26 1.16 -17.25
CA TYR A 25 -14.54 0.47 -17.09
C TYR A 25 -15.70 1.46 -16.98
N PRO A 26 -15.97 2.27 -18.04
CA PRO A 26 -16.96 3.37 -18.00
C PRO A 26 -18.39 2.90 -17.82
N ASP A 27 -18.69 1.63 -18.10
CA ASP A 27 -20.01 1.03 -17.90
C ASP A 27 -20.24 0.56 -16.44
N LEU A 28 -19.17 0.43 -15.66
CA LEU A 28 -19.22 -0.05 -14.27
C LEU A 28 -19.07 1.07 -13.24
N MET A 29 -18.25 2.09 -13.52
CA MET A 29 -17.89 3.13 -12.56
C MET A 29 -17.99 4.54 -13.15
N GLU A 30 -18.48 5.48 -12.34
CA GLU A 30 -18.47 6.91 -12.64
C GLU A 30 -18.09 7.73 -11.42
N ILE A 31 -17.13 8.66 -11.59
CA ILE A 31 -16.73 9.56 -10.52
C ILE A 31 -17.67 10.77 -10.53
N THR A 32 -18.36 11.00 -9.40
CA THR A 32 -19.39 12.05 -9.30
C THR A 32 -19.07 13.13 -8.26
N ALA A 33 -18.11 12.92 -7.38
CA ALA A 33 -17.64 13.92 -6.42
C ALA A 33 -16.18 13.70 -6.05
N LEU A 34 -15.46 14.77 -5.74
CA LEU A 34 -14.02 14.77 -5.45
C LEU A 34 -13.73 15.68 -4.26
N ALA A 35 -12.79 15.24 -3.40
CA ALA A 35 -12.26 16.08 -2.32
C ALA A 35 -10.77 15.83 -2.07
N ASP A 36 -10.01 16.90 -1.89
CA ASP A 36 -8.62 16.87 -1.42
C ASP A 36 -8.22 18.22 -0.84
N ILE A 37 -7.32 18.22 0.13
CA ILE A 37 -6.75 19.44 0.72
C ILE A 37 -5.84 20.20 -0.27
N ASN A 38 -5.37 19.54 -1.32
CA ASN A 38 -4.62 20.15 -2.40
C ASN A 38 -5.56 20.53 -3.55
N PRO A 39 -5.88 21.82 -3.73
CA PRO A 39 -6.83 22.25 -4.76
C PRO A 39 -6.36 21.93 -6.19
N ALA A 40 -5.06 21.85 -6.43
CA ALA A 40 -4.55 21.51 -7.75
C ALA A 40 -4.88 20.04 -8.13
N CYS A 41 -4.86 19.12 -7.17
CA CYS A 41 -5.28 17.73 -7.39
C CYS A 41 -6.77 17.63 -7.70
N VAL A 42 -7.60 18.45 -7.01
CA VAL A 42 -9.05 18.51 -7.25
C VAL A 42 -9.36 19.07 -8.63
N GLU A 43 -8.74 20.19 -9.01
CA GLU A 43 -8.96 20.84 -10.30
C GLU A 43 -8.59 19.90 -11.46
N GLU A 44 -7.44 19.23 -11.36
CA GLU A 44 -6.97 18.31 -12.40
C GLU A 44 -7.91 17.11 -12.53
N ALA A 45 -8.24 16.44 -11.41
CA ALA A 45 -9.16 15.32 -11.44
C ALA A 45 -10.57 15.72 -11.92
N ALA A 46 -11.08 16.89 -11.51
CA ALA A 46 -12.36 17.38 -11.96
C ALA A 46 -12.41 17.58 -13.47
N LYS A 47 -11.35 18.14 -14.06
CA LYS A 47 -11.21 18.30 -15.52
C LYS A 47 -11.11 16.95 -16.21
N GLU A 48 -10.32 16.04 -15.66
CA GLU A 48 -10.05 14.72 -16.25
C GLU A 48 -11.28 13.81 -16.29
N TYR A 49 -12.13 13.88 -15.24
CA TYR A 49 -13.31 13.02 -15.08
C TYR A 49 -14.64 13.77 -15.29
N ASN A 50 -14.62 15.03 -15.76
CA ASN A 50 -15.79 15.88 -16.02
C ASN A 50 -16.69 16.05 -14.79
N VAL A 51 -16.10 16.16 -13.59
CA VAL A 51 -16.83 16.43 -12.36
C VAL A 51 -17.12 17.93 -12.25
N SER A 52 -18.39 18.30 -12.02
CA SER A 52 -18.78 19.71 -11.93
C SER A 52 -18.20 20.38 -10.68
N LYS A 53 -17.97 21.69 -10.73
CA LYS A 53 -17.35 22.45 -9.65
C LYS A 53 -18.11 22.35 -8.32
N GLU A 54 -19.43 22.23 -8.37
CA GLU A 54 -20.32 22.12 -7.20
C GLU A 54 -20.15 20.75 -6.49
N ARG A 55 -19.44 19.82 -7.10
CA ARG A 55 -19.12 18.49 -6.56
C ARG A 55 -17.64 18.31 -6.25
N CYS A 56 -16.90 19.41 -6.21
CA CYS A 56 -15.47 19.48 -5.87
C CYS A 56 -15.30 20.21 -4.53
N PHE A 57 -14.62 19.57 -3.59
CA PHE A 57 -14.50 20.03 -2.21
C PHE A 57 -13.04 20.12 -1.79
N THR A 58 -12.76 20.99 -0.82
CA THR A 58 -11.39 21.22 -0.33
C THR A 58 -11.01 20.30 0.83
N SER A 59 -11.97 19.49 1.34
CA SER A 59 -11.71 18.49 2.36
C SER A 59 -12.75 17.36 2.34
N ALA A 60 -12.43 16.23 2.95
CA ALA A 60 -13.37 15.13 3.15
C ALA A 60 -14.59 15.56 3.99
N GLU A 61 -14.37 16.42 4.99
CA GLU A 61 -15.43 16.96 5.86
C GLU A 61 -16.45 17.78 5.05
N GLU A 62 -15.99 18.64 4.14
CA GLU A 62 -16.89 19.43 3.29
C GLU A 62 -17.73 18.53 2.37
N LEU A 63 -17.14 17.51 1.76
CA LEU A 63 -17.86 16.53 0.95
C LEU A 63 -18.87 15.76 1.80
N LEU A 64 -18.44 15.27 2.95
CA LEU A 64 -19.29 14.51 3.85
C LEU A 64 -20.35 15.35 4.57
N ALA A 65 -20.25 16.68 4.60
CA ALA A 65 -21.31 17.56 5.07
C ALA A 65 -22.50 17.62 4.08
N GLN A 66 -22.28 17.33 2.79
CA GLN A 66 -23.34 17.33 1.77
C GLN A 66 -24.32 16.16 1.94
N PRO A 67 -25.52 16.23 1.33
CA PRO A 67 -26.32 15.03 1.09
C PRO A 67 -25.52 13.96 0.36
N LYS A 68 -25.96 12.71 0.42
CA LYS A 68 -25.28 11.59 -0.28
C LYS A 68 -25.10 11.91 -1.78
N LEU A 69 -23.85 11.94 -2.26
CA LEU A 69 -23.47 12.36 -3.61
C LEU A 69 -23.19 11.20 -4.58
N ALA A 70 -23.02 9.96 -4.05
CA ALA A 70 -22.64 8.78 -4.81
C ALA A 70 -23.13 7.50 -4.10
N ASP A 71 -23.09 6.36 -4.80
CA ASP A 71 -23.41 5.05 -4.21
C ASP A 71 -22.30 4.58 -3.26
N ALA A 72 -21.06 4.82 -3.64
CA ALA A 72 -19.86 4.47 -2.88
C ALA A 72 -18.93 5.66 -2.68
N ILE A 73 -18.08 5.56 -1.66
CA ILE A 73 -16.99 6.51 -1.42
C ILE A 73 -15.66 5.76 -1.29
N PHE A 74 -14.62 6.27 -1.96
CA PHE A 74 -13.25 5.80 -1.82
C PHE A 74 -12.53 6.73 -0.84
N ILE A 75 -12.11 6.20 0.30
CA ILE A 75 -11.39 6.93 1.34
C ILE A 75 -9.90 6.64 1.16
N CYS A 76 -9.17 7.63 0.64
CA CYS A 76 -7.75 7.56 0.30
C CYS A 76 -6.93 8.64 1.03
N THR A 77 -7.43 9.11 2.16
CA THR A 77 -6.84 10.12 3.05
C THR A 77 -5.68 9.53 3.89
N GLN A 78 -5.30 10.17 4.96
CA GLN A 78 -4.26 9.67 5.85
C GLN A 78 -4.82 8.72 6.92
N ASP A 79 -3.98 7.81 7.40
CA ASP A 79 -4.33 6.70 8.30
C ASP A 79 -5.21 7.10 9.51
N GLN A 80 -4.96 8.28 10.08
CA GLN A 80 -5.67 8.75 11.28
C GLN A 80 -7.08 9.28 10.99
N ASP A 81 -7.38 9.58 9.73
CA ASP A 81 -8.67 10.16 9.32
C ASP A 81 -9.67 9.12 8.84
N HIS A 82 -9.19 7.95 8.40
CA HIS A 82 -10.00 6.91 7.75
C HIS A 82 -11.29 6.57 8.50
N VAL A 83 -11.20 6.22 9.79
CA VAL A 83 -12.37 5.77 10.56
C VAL A 83 -13.34 6.91 10.82
N ARG A 84 -12.84 8.11 11.13
CA ARG A 84 -13.69 9.29 11.33
C ARG A 84 -14.53 9.59 10.09
N GLU A 85 -13.93 9.56 8.93
CA GLU A 85 -14.59 9.78 7.64
C GLU A 85 -15.54 8.64 7.28
N ALA A 86 -15.11 7.39 7.50
CA ALA A 86 -15.90 6.21 7.22
C ALA A 86 -17.18 6.12 8.06
N LEU A 87 -17.12 6.51 9.34
CA LEU A 87 -18.31 6.52 10.22
C LEU A 87 -19.38 7.48 9.70
N VAL A 88 -18.98 8.69 9.26
CA VAL A 88 -19.91 9.65 8.66
C VAL A 88 -20.45 9.14 7.32
N ALA A 89 -19.59 8.53 6.50
CA ALA A 89 -20.00 7.96 5.22
C ALA A 89 -21.02 6.82 5.40
N LEU A 90 -20.83 5.93 6.37
CA LEU A 90 -21.76 4.85 6.70
C LEU A 90 -23.13 5.38 7.14
N GLU A 91 -23.15 6.39 8.02
CA GLU A 91 -24.38 7.04 8.47
C GLU A 91 -25.18 7.63 7.29
N LYS A 92 -24.48 8.16 6.27
CA LYS A 92 -25.10 8.66 5.04
C LYS A 92 -25.46 7.56 4.03
N GLY A 93 -25.13 6.31 4.32
CA GLY A 93 -25.49 5.16 3.49
C GLY A 93 -24.57 4.89 2.30
N TYR A 94 -23.32 5.35 2.34
CA TYR A 94 -22.30 4.97 1.35
C TYR A 94 -21.81 3.54 1.58
N HIS A 95 -21.51 2.82 0.51
CA HIS A 95 -20.55 1.72 0.55
C HIS A 95 -19.14 2.29 0.50
N ILE A 96 -18.15 1.61 1.10
CA ILE A 96 -16.82 2.17 1.30
C ILE A 96 -15.74 1.27 0.73
N LEU A 97 -14.87 1.83 -0.11
CA LEU A 97 -13.54 1.31 -0.38
C LEU A 97 -12.56 2.20 0.39
N MET A 98 -11.79 1.61 1.32
CA MET A 98 -10.94 2.38 2.23
C MET A 98 -9.49 1.94 2.16
N GLU A 99 -8.56 2.89 2.03
CA GLU A 99 -7.14 2.59 2.09
C GLU A 99 -6.73 1.99 3.44
N LYS A 100 -5.69 1.20 3.38
CA LYS A 100 -5.06 0.59 4.55
C LYS A 100 -4.03 1.57 5.19
N PRO A 101 -3.75 1.47 6.47
CA PRO A 101 -4.41 0.65 7.48
C PRO A 101 -5.79 1.21 7.82
N ILE A 102 -6.65 0.42 8.43
CA ILE A 102 -7.97 0.89 8.88
C ILE A 102 -7.82 2.09 9.83
N SER A 103 -6.99 1.94 10.85
CA SER A 103 -6.67 2.95 11.87
C SER A 103 -5.44 2.51 12.67
N PRO A 104 -4.66 3.42 13.25
CA PRO A 104 -3.70 3.09 14.29
C PRO A 104 -4.34 2.68 15.62
N SER A 105 -5.64 2.87 15.80
CA SER A 105 -6.42 2.56 17.01
C SER A 105 -7.26 1.30 16.83
N ALA A 106 -7.05 0.29 17.68
CA ALA A 106 -7.90 -0.90 17.70
C ALA A 106 -9.36 -0.59 18.11
N GLU A 107 -9.56 0.42 18.96
CA GLU A 107 -10.90 0.89 19.33
C GLU A 107 -11.66 1.43 18.12
N ASP A 108 -11.01 2.22 17.28
CA ASP A 108 -11.63 2.77 16.06
C ASP A 108 -11.92 1.68 15.03
N CYS A 109 -11.06 0.66 14.90
CA CYS A 109 -11.36 -0.50 14.07
C CYS A 109 -12.64 -1.22 14.54
N ASN A 110 -12.84 -1.36 15.85
CA ASN A 110 -14.07 -1.96 16.42
C ASN A 110 -15.29 -1.08 16.16
N LYS A 111 -15.19 0.24 16.35
CA LYS A 111 -16.28 1.19 16.04
C LYS A 111 -16.69 1.08 14.57
N LEU A 112 -15.73 0.99 13.66
CA LEU A 112 -16.00 0.84 12.24
C LEU A 112 -16.73 -0.48 11.94
N LEU A 113 -16.30 -1.59 12.54
CA LEU A 113 -16.95 -2.88 12.38
C LEU A 113 -18.39 -2.88 12.88
N GLU A 114 -18.65 -2.28 14.04
CA GLU A 114 -19.99 -2.12 14.60
C GLU A 114 -20.88 -1.24 13.70
N ALA A 115 -20.34 -0.13 13.20
CA ALA A 115 -21.04 0.78 12.31
C ALA A 115 -21.38 0.12 10.96
N SER A 116 -20.48 -0.68 10.38
CA SER A 116 -20.75 -1.38 9.12
C SER A 116 -21.95 -2.34 9.25
N ARG A 117 -22.04 -3.05 10.37
CA ARG A 117 -23.16 -3.93 10.70
C ARG A 117 -24.46 -3.15 10.93
N LYS A 118 -24.37 -2.04 11.69
CA LYS A 118 -25.52 -1.19 12.03
C LYS A 118 -26.19 -0.59 10.79
N TYR A 119 -25.38 -0.08 9.85
CA TYR A 119 -25.87 0.60 8.65
C TYR A 119 -26.06 -0.32 7.44
N ASP A 120 -25.71 -1.60 7.56
CA ASP A 120 -25.78 -2.60 6.49
C ASP A 120 -25.12 -2.09 5.20
N ARG A 121 -23.85 -1.66 5.32
CA ARG A 121 -23.05 -1.19 4.19
C ARG A 121 -21.77 -1.99 4.09
N LYS A 122 -21.37 -2.25 2.85
CA LYS A 122 -20.14 -2.98 2.55
C LYS A 122 -18.94 -2.06 2.74
N ILE A 123 -17.91 -2.57 3.39
CA ILE A 123 -16.60 -1.94 3.50
C ILE A 123 -15.57 -2.91 2.94
N VAL A 124 -14.78 -2.48 1.97
CA VAL A 124 -13.58 -3.18 1.53
C VAL A 124 -12.36 -2.37 1.92
N VAL A 125 -11.47 -2.99 2.68
CA VAL A 125 -10.16 -2.42 3.02
C VAL A 125 -9.17 -2.81 1.93
N CYS A 126 -8.35 -1.87 1.47
CA CYS A 126 -7.45 -2.04 0.33
C CYS A 126 -6.25 -2.96 0.63
N HIS A 127 -6.51 -4.18 1.09
CA HIS A 127 -5.52 -5.26 1.17
C HIS A 127 -5.30 -5.90 -0.20
N VAL A 128 -4.81 -5.11 -1.13
CA VAL A 128 -4.74 -5.41 -2.57
C VAL A 128 -4.01 -6.69 -2.93
N LEU A 129 -3.10 -7.18 -2.08
CA LEU A 129 -2.32 -8.38 -2.37
C LEU A 129 -3.16 -9.64 -2.47
N ARG A 130 -4.29 -9.73 -1.75
CA ARG A 130 -5.24 -10.86 -1.86
C ARG A 130 -5.80 -11.02 -3.28
N TYR A 131 -5.91 -9.91 -4.01
CA TYR A 131 -6.49 -9.84 -5.36
C TYR A 131 -5.46 -10.03 -6.48
N THR A 132 -4.17 -10.15 -6.14
CA THR A 132 -3.14 -10.42 -7.15
C THR A 132 -3.28 -11.82 -7.72
N PRO A 133 -3.03 -12.06 -9.02
CA PRO A 133 -2.98 -13.40 -9.58
C PRO A 133 -2.05 -14.34 -8.81
N PHE A 134 -0.96 -13.79 -8.30
CA PHE A 134 0.06 -14.52 -7.56
C PHE A 134 -0.47 -15.11 -6.24
N PHE A 135 -1.00 -14.28 -5.36
CA PHE A 135 -1.48 -14.76 -4.05
C PHE A 135 -2.84 -15.43 -4.13
N SER A 136 -3.70 -15.03 -5.09
CA SER A 136 -4.94 -15.77 -5.37
C SER A 136 -4.65 -17.21 -5.77
N LYS A 137 -3.63 -17.46 -6.61
CA LYS A 137 -3.24 -18.82 -6.99
C LYS A 137 -2.67 -19.62 -5.81
N ILE A 138 -1.90 -19.01 -4.94
CA ILE A 138 -1.41 -19.66 -3.71
C ILE A 138 -2.61 -20.04 -2.81
N LYS A 139 -3.58 -19.13 -2.65
CA LYS A 139 -4.80 -19.41 -1.86
C LYS A 139 -5.63 -20.56 -2.45
N GLU A 140 -5.78 -20.62 -3.77
CA GLU A 140 -6.44 -21.72 -4.48
C GLU A 140 -5.76 -23.06 -4.15
N ILE A 141 -4.44 -23.16 -4.31
CA ILE A 141 -3.66 -24.38 -4.03
C ILE A 141 -3.85 -24.84 -2.56
N ILE A 142 -3.83 -23.90 -1.62
CA ILE A 142 -4.05 -24.20 -0.20
C ILE A 142 -5.49 -24.66 0.05
N SER A 143 -6.48 -23.96 -0.53
CA SER A 143 -7.91 -24.25 -0.34
C SER A 143 -8.33 -25.58 -0.93
N GLU A 144 -7.70 -26.03 -2.02
CA GLU A 144 -7.86 -27.37 -2.61
C GLU A 144 -7.19 -28.48 -1.79
N GLY A 145 -6.43 -28.13 -0.72
CA GLY A 145 -5.77 -29.08 0.15
C GLY A 145 -4.59 -29.81 -0.50
N ILE A 146 -4.01 -29.26 -1.57
CA ILE A 146 -2.91 -29.84 -2.34
C ILE A 146 -1.71 -30.14 -1.43
N ILE A 147 -1.33 -29.17 -0.58
CA ILE A 147 -0.22 -29.33 0.38
C ILE A 147 -0.68 -29.84 1.76
N GLY A 148 -1.96 -30.20 1.91
CA GLY A 148 -2.56 -30.53 3.21
C GLY A 148 -2.77 -29.32 4.10
N ASP A 149 -2.85 -29.54 5.44
CA ASP A 149 -3.01 -28.45 6.41
C ASP A 149 -1.74 -27.62 6.50
N VAL A 150 -1.86 -26.31 6.46
CA VAL A 150 -0.72 -25.39 6.66
C VAL A 150 -0.22 -25.47 8.09
N VAL A 151 1.05 -25.77 8.26
CA VAL A 151 1.73 -25.94 9.56
C VAL A 151 2.63 -24.74 9.87
N THR A 152 3.40 -24.29 8.88
CA THR A 152 4.36 -23.20 9.06
C THR A 152 4.43 -22.32 7.82
N ILE A 153 4.45 -21.00 8.02
CA ILE A 153 4.76 -20.02 6.98
C ILE A 153 6.05 -19.29 7.36
N GLN A 154 7.01 -19.22 6.43
CA GLN A 154 8.17 -18.35 6.51
C GLN A 154 8.08 -17.33 5.40
N ALA A 155 8.16 -16.04 5.73
CA ALA A 155 7.90 -14.98 4.78
C ALA A 155 8.83 -13.77 4.98
N ILE A 156 9.06 -13.06 3.87
CA ILE A 156 9.91 -11.86 3.84
C ILE A 156 9.25 -10.77 2.98
N GLU A 157 9.30 -9.53 3.47
CA GLU A 157 9.06 -8.29 2.71
C GLU A 157 10.37 -7.52 2.59
N ASN A 158 10.87 -7.44 1.38
CA ASN A 158 12.03 -6.61 1.03
C ASN A 158 11.52 -5.23 0.58
N VAL A 159 11.54 -4.25 1.47
CA VAL A 159 11.03 -2.90 1.16
C VAL A 159 11.89 -2.21 0.10
N GLY A 160 13.21 -2.42 0.15
CA GLY A 160 14.18 -1.76 -0.72
C GLY A 160 14.68 -0.43 -0.13
N TYR A 161 15.99 -0.19 -0.31
CA TYR A 161 16.70 0.95 0.31
C TYR A 161 16.11 2.32 -0.07
N TRP A 162 15.78 2.50 -1.35
CA TRP A 162 15.23 3.76 -1.86
C TRP A 162 13.78 3.97 -1.43
N HIS A 163 12.98 2.89 -1.37
CA HIS A 163 11.60 2.93 -0.91
C HIS A 163 11.53 3.27 0.58
N GLN A 164 12.39 2.63 1.40
CA GLN A 164 12.52 2.97 2.82
C GLN A 164 12.86 4.46 2.99
N ALA A 165 13.89 4.94 2.27
CA ALA A 165 14.31 6.34 2.32
C ALA A 165 13.20 7.31 1.85
N HIS A 166 12.45 6.94 0.80
CA HIS A 166 11.38 7.76 0.25
C HIS A 166 10.18 7.84 1.19
N SER A 167 9.59 6.70 1.54
CA SER A 167 8.29 6.65 2.22
C SER A 167 8.41 6.78 3.75
N PHE A 168 9.40 6.10 4.34
CA PHE A 168 9.45 5.83 5.79
C PHE A 168 10.55 6.61 6.52
N VAL A 169 11.36 7.39 5.79
CA VAL A 169 12.35 8.29 6.35
C VAL A 169 12.05 9.75 6.00
N ARG A 170 11.79 10.08 4.72
CA ARG A 170 11.50 11.44 4.26
C ARG A 170 10.03 11.76 4.14
N GLY A 171 9.26 10.75 3.72
CA GLY A 171 7.86 10.86 3.33
C GLY A 171 6.87 10.95 4.50
N ASN A 172 5.59 10.90 4.15
CA ASN A 172 4.51 11.10 5.11
C ASN A 172 4.45 10.02 6.20
N TRP A 173 4.90 8.79 5.90
CA TRP A 173 4.85 7.65 6.84
C TRP A 173 6.10 7.49 7.72
N ARG A 174 6.91 8.53 7.85
CA ARG A 174 8.16 8.49 8.61
C ARG A 174 7.99 8.50 10.14
N ASN A 175 6.86 9.02 10.63
CA ASN A 175 6.67 9.26 12.06
C ASN A 175 5.33 8.69 12.54
N SER A 176 5.39 7.69 13.40
CA SER A 176 4.22 7.00 13.93
C SER A 176 3.34 7.85 14.84
N ASN A 177 3.82 9.00 15.32
CA ASN A 177 3.00 9.94 16.10
C ASN A 177 2.02 10.73 15.22
N THR A 178 2.33 10.87 13.93
CA THR A 178 1.49 11.60 12.96
C THR A 178 0.79 10.69 11.95
N THR A 179 1.22 9.43 11.86
CA THR A 179 0.61 8.40 11.00
C THR A 179 0.44 7.10 11.78
N SER A 180 1.02 6.02 11.32
CA SER A 180 0.97 4.68 11.94
C SER A 180 2.38 4.09 12.08
N PRO A 181 2.60 3.13 12.97
CA PRO A 181 3.84 2.36 12.99
C PRO A 181 3.98 1.50 11.72
N MET A 182 5.22 1.10 11.39
CA MET A 182 5.56 0.34 10.18
C MET A 182 4.73 -0.92 10.00
N CYS A 183 4.39 -1.61 11.10
CA CYS A 183 3.57 -2.82 11.07
C CYS A 183 2.14 -2.57 10.57
N LEU A 184 1.61 -1.36 10.68
CA LEU A 184 0.29 -0.99 10.18
C LEU A 184 0.36 -0.34 8.80
N GLN A 185 1.27 0.60 8.58
CA GLN A 185 1.28 1.34 7.32
C GLN A 185 1.88 0.56 6.14
N LYS A 186 2.78 -0.40 6.39
CA LYS A 186 3.44 -1.20 5.34
C LYS A 186 3.17 -2.69 5.50
N THR A 187 3.58 -3.31 6.61
CA THR A 187 3.52 -4.76 6.75
C THR A 187 2.14 -5.28 7.17
N CYS A 188 1.14 -4.41 7.32
CA CYS A 188 -0.25 -4.85 7.44
C CYS A 188 -0.70 -5.67 6.23
N HIS A 189 -0.20 -5.38 5.03
CA HIS A 189 -0.43 -6.22 3.85
C HIS A 189 0.05 -7.66 4.05
N ASP A 190 1.21 -7.82 4.69
CA ASP A 190 1.84 -9.13 4.89
C ASP A 190 1.15 -9.90 6.00
N PHE A 191 0.81 -9.24 7.12
CA PHE A 191 0.05 -9.87 8.20
C PHE A 191 -1.35 -10.28 7.74
N ASP A 192 -2.05 -9.40 7.04
CA ASP A 192 -3.35 -9.72 6.43
C ASP A 192 -3.25 -10.92 5.49
N LEU A 193 -2.25 -10.90 4.59
CA LEU A 193 -2.04 -11.91 3.59
C LEU A 193 -1.75 -13.29 4.19
N TYR A 194 -0.77 -13.37 5.12
CA TYR A 194 -0.37 -14.66 5.66
C TYR A 194 -1.39 -15.24 6.64
N LEU A 195 -2.14 -14.42 7.36
CA LEU A 195 -3.30 -14.86 8.16
C LEU A 195 -4.43 -15.37 7.25
N TRP A 196 -4.70 -14.70 6.14
CA TRP A 196 -5.69 -15.14 5.15
C TRP A 196 -5.26 -16.45 4.44
N LEU A 197 -3.98 -16.59 4.09
CA LEU A 197 -3.46 -17.83 3.49
C LEU A 197 -3.53 -18.99 4.48
N ALA A 198 -3.11 -18.78 5.73
CA ALA A 198 -3.15 -19.80 6.76
C ALA A 198 -4.59 -20.20 7.15
N ASP A 199 -5.54 -19.26 7.07
CA ASP A 199 -6.93 -19.42 7.54
C ASP A 199 -7.03 -19.92 8.99
N LYS A 200 -6.22 -19.28 9.85
CA LYS A 200 -6.07 -19.65 11.27
C LYS A 200 -6.24 -18.45 12.18
N THR A 201 -6.65 -18.70 13.41
CA THR A 201 -6.81 -17.66 14.42
C THR A 201 -5.51 -17.44 15.20
N PRO A 202 -4.94 -16.23 15.21
CA PRO A 202 -3.77 -15.91 16.00
C PRO A 202 -4.06 -16.06 17.51
N LYS A 203 -3.10 -16.66 18.23
CA LYS A 203 -3.14 -16.83 19.68
C LYS A 203 -2.14 -15.93 20.38
N ARG A 204 -0.94 -15.82 19.82
CA ARG A 204 0.16 -15.05 20.39
C ARG A 204 1.03 -14.47 19.30
N VAL A 205 1.53 -13.26 19.53
CA VAL A 205 2.49 -12.59 18.64
C VAL A 205 3.70 -12.12 19.45
N SER A 206 4.88 -12.24 18.84
CA SER A 206 6.12 -11.64 19.34
C SER A 206 6.80 -10.92 18.18
N SER A 207 7.17 -9.67 18.40
CA SER A 207 7.77 -8.84 17.36
C SER A 207 8.93 -8.01 17.91
N MET A 208 10.00 -7.89 17.12
CA MET A 208 11.18 -7.08 17.43
C MET A 208 11.56 -6.27 16.19
N GLY A 209 11.91 -5.02 16.39
CA GLY A 209 12.37 -4.11 15.34
C GLY A 209 12.90 -2.83 15.94
N ASP A 210 13.73 -2.10 15.17
CA ASP A 210 14.30 -0.83 15.61
C ASP A 210 14.58 0.08 14.40
N THR A 211 14.92 1.34 14.66
CA THR A 211 15.56 2.23 13.70
C THR A 211 17.07 2.07 13.85
N TYR A 212 17.62 1.13 13.08
CA TYR A 212 19.03 0.76 13.21
C TYR A 212 19.97 1.80 12.56
N PHE A 213 19.62 2.25 11.36
CA PHE A 213 20.52 3.01 10.50
C PHE A 213 20.10 4.47 10.23
N PHE A 214 18.83 4.72 10.00
CA PHE A 214 18.34 6.05 9.62
C PHE A 214 18.20 6.99 10.83
N LYS A 215 19.34 7.36 11.42
CA LYS A 215 19.45 8.22 12.60
C LYS A 215 20.75 9.01 12.58
N GLU A 216 20.80 10.11 13.31
CA GLU A 216 21.92 11.06 13.32
C GLU A 216 23.27 10.41 13.68
N ALA A 217 23.27 9.47 14.63
CA ALA A 217 24.49 8.75 15.04
C ALA A 217 25.14 7.93 13.90
N CYS A 218 24.40 7.64 12.81
CA CYS A 218 24.89 6.91 11.64
C CYS A 218 25.20 7.85 10.46
N ALA A 219 25.10 9.17 10.65
CA ALA A 219 25.40 10.13 9.59
C ALA A 219 26.89 10.05 9.21
N PRO A 220 27.22 9.91 7.91
CA PRO A 220 28.62 9.96 7.50
C PRO A 220 29.22 11.35 7.71
N GLU A 221 30.53 11.41 7.89
CA GLU A 221 31.23 12.66 8.08
C GLU A 221 30.98 13.64 6.93
N GLY A 222 30.62 14.88 7.28
CA GLY A 222 30.29 15.94 6.32
C GLY A 222 28.90 15.82 5.69
N ALA A 223 28.02 14.96 6.24
CA ALA A 223 26.61 14.95 5.84
C ALA A 223 25.94 16.29 6.18
N ALA A 224 25.32 16.91 5.17
CA ALA A 224 24.53 18.14 5.36
C ALA A 224 23.08 17.78 5.76
N LEU A 225 22.31 18.76 6.25
CA LEU A 225 20.90 18.58 6.61
C LEU A 225 20.02 18.25 5.39
N ARG A 226 20.44 18.66 4.20
CA ARG A 226 19.81 18.37 2.92
C ARG A 226 20.85 17.90 1.91
N CYS A 227 20.44 17.03 0.98
CA CYS A 227 21.37 16.46 -0.01
C CYS A 227 21.98 17.52 -0.93
N MET A 228 21.26 18.63 -1.20
CA MET A 228 21.70 19.69 -2.11
C MET A 228 22.48 20.84 -1.43
N ASP A 229 22.62 20.82 -0.12
CA ASP A 229 23.28 21.90 0.65
C ASP A 229 24.81 21.68 0.81
N GLY A 230 25.47 21.21 -0.24
CA GLY A 230 26.91 20.99 -0.22
C GLY A 230 27.35 19.76 0.59
N CYS A 231 26.55 18.73 0.63
CA CYS A 231 26.82 17.49 1.35
C CYS A 231 28.12 16.83 0.84
N LYS A 232 29.13 16.70 1.70
CA LYS A 232 30.42 16.08 1.36
C LYS A 232 30.35 14.56 1.19
N ALA A 233 29.34 13.93 1.79
CA ALA A 233 29.10 12.48 1.67
C ALA A 233 28.35 12.09 0.40
N LYS A 234 27.89 13.05 -0.41
CA LYS A 234 26.99 12.84 -1.57
C LYS A 234 27.49 11.77 -2.54
N GLU A 235 28.78 11.78 -2.88
CA GLU A 235 29.36 10.88 -3.88
C GLU A 235 29.12 9.39 -3.53
N ASN A 236 29.30 9.02 -2.28
CA ASN A 236 29.19 7.65 -1.80
C ASN A 236 27.84 7.31 -1.12
N CYS A 237 26.92 8.28 -1.00
CA CYS A 237 25.63 8.08 -0.36
C CYS A 237 24.62 7.43 -1.34
N PRO A 238 24.15 6.21 -1.10
CA PRO A 238 23.11 5.59 -1.95
C PRO A 238 21.74 6.23 -1.74
N PHE A 239 21.53 6.96 -0.65
CA PHE A 239 20.30 7.64 -0.29
C PHE A 239 20.25 9.10 -0.74
N ASP A 240 21.24 9.55 -1.51
CA ASP A 240 21.22 10.92 -2.06
C ASP A 240 19.95 11.16 -2.89
N ALA A 241 19.29 12.31 -2.65
CA ALA A 241 18.01 12.61 -3.26
C ALA A 241 18.10 12.74 -4.80
N GLU A 242 19.18 13.34 -5.33
CA GLU A 242 19.37 13.40 -6.79
C GLU A 242 19.58 12.01 -7.37
N LYS A 243 20.33 11.14 -6.66
CA LYS A 243 20.47 9.76 -7.10
C LYS A 243 19.13 9.05 -7.17
N ILE A 244 18.30 9.15 -6.12
CA ILE A 244 17.01 8.45 -6.07
C ILE A 244 16.01 9.03 -7.08
N TYR A 245 15.84 10.35 -7.13
CA TYR A 245 14.73 10.96 -7.88
C TYR A 245 15.11 11.46 -9.28
N ILE A 246 16.39 11.66 -9.56
CA ILE A 246 16.85 12.15 -10.88
C ILE A 246 17.52 11.04 -11.67
N THR A 247 18.57 10.41 -11.15
CA THR A 247 19.47 9.58 -11.97
C THR A 247 19.29 8.07 -11.82
N ASN A 248 18.56 7.58 -10.81
CA ASN A 248 18.34 6.16 -10.59
C ASN A 248 17.65 5.52 -11.81
N LYS A 249 18.15 4.37 -12.28
CA LYS A 249 17.62 3.68 -13.46
C LYS A 249 16.14 3.26 -13.35
N ARG A 250 15.64 3.05 -12.13
CA ARG A 250 14.26 2.60 -11.87
C ARG A 250 13.33 3.74 -11.46
N THR A 251 13.82 4.69 -10.67
CA THR A 251 12.99 5.68 -9.99
C THR A 251 13.23 7.11 -10.47
N GLY A 252 14.27 7.35 -11.25
CA GLY A 252 14.71 8.68 -11.63
C GLY A 252 13.98 9.24 -12.83
N ILE A 253 13.64 10.53 -12.75
CA ILE A 253 12.98 11.28 -13.84
C ILE A 253 13.84 11.36 -15.11
N ALA A 254 15.16 11.50 -14.99
CA ALA A 254 16.09 11.52 -16.14
C ALA A 254 16.16 10.18 -16.89
N GLN A 255 15.60 9.12 -16.33
CA GLN A 255 15.45 7.81 -16.99
C GLN A 255 14.06 7.60 -17.60
N GLY A 256 13.22 8.65 -17.59
CA GLY A 256 11.86 8.62 -18.14
C GLY A 256 10.80 8.17 -17.15
N ASN A 257 11.13 7.97 -15.86
CA ASN A 257 10.12 7.68 -14.87
C ASN A 257 9.29 8.93 -14.52
N THR A 258 7.99 8.91 -14.82
CA THR A 258 7.03 9.95 -14.46
C THR A 258 6.00 9.46 -13.43
N GLU A 259 6.12 8.20 -13.00
CA GLU A 259 5.27 7.55 -12.01
C GLU A 259 5.92 7.57 -10.63
N TRP A 260 5.41 6.77 -9.71
CA TRP A 260 5.96 6.63 -8.37
C TRP A 260 7.46 6.26 -8.40
N PRO A 261 8.35 6.92 -7.63
CA PRO A 261 8.03 7.86 -6.54
C PRO A 261 8.00 9.35 -6.93
N VAL A 262 8.30 9.73 -8.18
CA VAL A 262 8.43 11.14 -8.59
C VAL A 262 7.10 11.89 -8.70
N ASP A 263 5.99 11.18 -8.99
CA ASP A 263 4.63 11.72 -9.02
C ASP A 263 4.13 12.21 -7.64
N VAL A 264 4.75 11.75 -6.58
CA VAL A 264 4.51 12.25 -5.21
C VAL A 264 5.15 13.62 -4.97
N LEU A 265 6.25 13.91 -5.67
CA LEU A 265 6.99 15.16 -5.53
C LEU A 265 6.36 16.29 -6.37
N ALA A 266 5.80 15.95 -7.53
CA ALA A 266 5.15 16.89 -8.43
C ALA A 266 4.02 16.21 -9.20
N ILE A 267 2.89 16.90 -9.43
CA ILE A 267 1.70 16.37 -10.12
C ILE A 267 2.02 16.00 -11.58
N HIS A 268 2.80 16.84 -12.26
CA HIS A 268 3.35 16.58 -13.59
C HIS A 268 4.89 16.64 -13.49
N PRO A 269 5.54 15.52 -13.14
CA PRO A 269 6.96 15.54 -12.87
C PRO A 269 7.76 15.84 -14.14
N THR A 270 8.61 16.85 -14.04
CA THR A 270 9.68 17.18 -14.98
C THR A 270 10.99 17.19 -14.21
N GLU A 271 12.12 17.10 -14.91
CA GLU A 271 13.42 17.15 -14.23
C GLU A 271 13.57 18.43 -13.40
N GLU A 272 13.14 19.59 -13.94
CA GLU A 272 13.17 20.88 -13.27
C GLU A 272 12.27 20.90 -12.02
N SER A 273 11.02 20.43 -12.12
CA SER A 273 10.09 20.39 -10.98
C SER A 273 10.55 19.45 -9.87
N ILE A 274 11.20 18.33 -10.23
CA ILE A 274 11.78 17.40 -9.24
C ILE A 274 13.01 18.00 -8.58
N TYR A 275 13.90 18.69 -9.32
CA TYR A 275 15.01 19.42 -8.71
C TYR A 275 14.52 20.45 -7.69
N GLU A 276 13.52 21.25 -8.02
CA GLU A 276 12.95 22.22 -7.08
C GLU A 276 12.31 21.55 -5.85
N ALA A 277 11.57 20.46 -6.08
CA ALA A 277 10.95 19.69 -4.99
C ALA A 277 11.97 19.08 -4.02
N ILE A 278 13.11 18.56 -4.49
CA ILE A 278 14.15 18.03 -3.59
C ILE A 278 15.00 19.13 -2.98
N LYS A 279 15.08 20.30 -3.59
CA LYS A 279 15.79 21.46 -3.03
C LYS A 279 15.06 22.03 -1.82
N THR A 280 13.75 22.20 -1.90
CA THR A 280 12.96 22.91 -0.89
C THR A 280 12.09 21.99 -0.04
N GLY A 281 11.55 20.92 -0.63
CA GLY A 281 10.58 20.02 -0.02
C GLY A 281 11.19 18.92 0.87
N PRO A 282 10.34 18.09 1.49
CA PRO A 282 10.77 17.08 2.46
C PRO A 282 11.66 15.98 1.88
N TYR A 283 11.50 15.68 0.59
CA TYR A 283 12.20 14.57 -0.06
C TYR A 283 13.70 14.83 -0.34
N GLY A 284 14.15 16.09 -0.20
CA GLY A 284 15.57 16.43 -0.28
C GLY A 284 16.30 16.41 1.05
N ARG A 285 15.65 16.15 2.19
CA ARG A 285 16.29 16.06 3.50
C ARG A 285 17.27 14.88 3.55
N CYS A 286 18.31 15.04 4.33
CA CYS A 286 19.23 13.94 4.62
C CYS A 286 18.51 12.85 5.41
N VAL A 287 18.65 11.59 5.01
CA VAL A 287 18.00 10.46 5.70
C VAL A 287 18.48 10.24 7.14
N PHE A 288 19.61 10.81 7.51
CA PHE A 288 20.16 10.72 8.85
C PHE A 288 19.71 11.87 9.78
N HIS A 289 19.06 12.89 9.21
CA HIS A 289 18.59 14.08 9.94
C HIS A 289 17.08 14.29 9.80
N CYS A 290 16.34 13.22 9.49
CA CYS A 290 14.88 13.23 9.48
C CYS A 290 14.33 12.95 10.90
N ASP A 291 13.06 13.30 11.08
CA ASP A 291 12.29 13.06 12.31
C ASP A 291 11.54 11.72 12.28
N ASN A 292 12.09 10.73 11.56
CA ASN A 292 11.56 9.38 11.47
C ASN A 292 11.75 8.60 12.78
N ASN A 293 10.73 7.83 13.16
CA ASN A 293 10.74 6.94 14.32
C ASN A 293 10.14 5.55 14.03
N VAL A 294 9.84 5.27 12.76
CA VAL A 294 9.37 3.94 12.36
C VAL A 294 10.55 3.02 12.12
N VAL A 295 10.35 1.73 12.36
CA VAL A 295 11.43 0.73 12.25
C VAL A 295 11.91 0.58 10.80
N ASP A 296 13.21 0.34 10.62
CA ASP A 296 13.81 0.07 9.32
C ASP A 296 14.06 -1.45 9.08
N HIS A 297 13.86 -2.26 10.11
CA HIS A 297 13.83 -3.72 10.05
C HIS A 297 12.93 -4.27 11.16
N GLN A 298 12.31 -5.43 10.92
CA GLN A 298 11.39 -6.07 11.86
C GLN A 298 11.35 -7.58 11.64
N ILE A 299 11.28 -8.34 12.74
CA ILE A 299 10.88 -9.75 12.71
C ILE A 299 9.63 -9.93 13.55
N THR A 300 8.72 -10.81 13.11
CA THR A 300 7.47 -11.09 13.81
C THR A 300 7.18 -12.59 13.73
N ASN A 301 6.90 -13.21 14.87
CA ASN A 301 6.43 -14.59 14.96
C ASN A 301 5.00 -14.61 15.50
N ILE A 302 4.12 -15.35 14.83
CA ILE A 302 2.72 -15.56 15.21
C ILE A 302 2.52 -17.04 15.49
N GLU A 303 1.98 -17.37 16.66
CA GLU A 303 1.47 -18.69 17.01
C GLU A 303 -0.04 -18.68 16.87
N ASN A 304 -0.59 -19.64 16.13
CA ASN A 304 -2.03 -19.80 15.96
C ASN A 304 -2.62 -20.73 17.04
N THR A 305 -3.95 -20.73 17.18
CA THR A 305 -4.66 -21.53 18.20
C THR A 305 -4.52 -23.03 18.02
N ASP A 306 -4.27 -23.50 16.80
CA ASP A 306 -4.06 -24.91 16.45
C ASP A 306 -2.57 -25.36 16.56
N GLY A 307 -1.67 -24.46 16.95
CA GLY A 307 -0.23 -24.72 17.07
C GLY A 307 0.58 -24.47 15.80
N SER A 308 -0.07 -24.14 14.69
CA SER A 308 0.63 -23.68 13.49
C SER A 308 1.28 -22.30 13.71
N ASN A 309 2.22 -21.90 12.88
CA ASN A 309 2.95 -20.66 13.10
C ASN A 309 3.33 -19.93 11.81
N ILE A 310 3.55 -18.61 11.96
CA ILE A 310 4.04 -17.74 10.90
C ILE A 310 5.27 -17.00 11.41
N SER A 311 6.37 -17.05 10.65
CA SER A 311 7.57 -16.24 10.87
C SER A 311 7.74 -15.28 9.71
N PHE A 312 7.79 -13.98 10.03
CA PHE A 312 7.86 -12.91 9.05
C PHE A 312 9.02 -11.97 9.34
N SER A 313 9.72 -11.56 8.29
CA SER A 313 10.78 -10.55 8.36
C SER A 313 10.53 -9.43 7.37
N MET A 314 10.78 -8.19 7.79
CA MET A 314 10.78 -6.99 6.96
C MET A 314 12.13 -6.32 7.03
N SER A 315 12.65 -5.85 5.90
CA SER A 315 13.89 -5.09 5.84
C SER A 315 13.84 -3.95 4.81
N GLY A 316 14.26 -2.75 5.24
CA GLY A 316 14.51 -1.61 4.37
C GLY A 316 15.90 -1.64 3.70
N PHE A 317 16.73 -2.67 3.97
CA PHE A 317 18.14 -2.75 3.52
C PHE A 317 18.34 -3.76 2.39
N THR A 318 17.47 -3.72 1.39
CA THR A 318 17.60 -4.59 0.23
C THR A 318 17.80 -3.77 -1.05
N SER A 319 18.50 -4.32 -2.03
CA SER A 319 18.69 -3.69 -3.34
C SER A 319 17.42 -3.72 -4.19
N ASP A 320 16.57 -4.71 -3.95
CA ASP A 320 15.28 -4.87 -4.62
C ASP A 320 14.29 -3.81 -4.12
N GLY A 321 13.30 -3.49 -4.92
CA GLY A 321 12.19 -2.68 -4.44
C GLY A 321 10.98 -3.56 -4.23
N ALA A 322 10.32 -3.45 -3.07
CA ALA A 322 9.02 -4.05 -2.74
C ALA A 322 8.83 -5.49 -3.25
N SER A 323 9.69 -6.42 -2.84
CA SER A 323 9.62 -7.83 -3.23
C SER A 323 9.20 -8.72 -2.06
N ARG A 324 8.43 -9.77 -2.39
CA ARG A 324 7.96 -10.76 -1.40
C ARG A 324 8.40 -12.15 -1.77
N TYR A 325 8.85 -12.86 -0.76
CA TYR A 325 9.21 -14.26 -0.86
C TYR A 325 8.61 -15.00 0.31
N CYS A 326 8.00 -16.18 0.05
CA CYS A 326 7.51 -17.02 1.14
C CYS A 326 7.70 -18.51 0.87
N LYS A 327 7.80 -19.28 1.96
CA LYS A 327 7.72 -20.73 2.00
C LYS A 327 6.55 -21.13 2.91
N ILE A 328 5.61 -21.90 2.37
CA ILE A 328 4.44 -22.39 3.08
C ILE A 328 4.56 -23.90 3.16
N MET A 329 4.63 -24.44 4.37
CA MET A 329 4.84 -25.85 4.64
C MET A 329 3.58 -26.48 5.21
N GLY A 330 3.08 -27.49 4.52
CA GLY A 330 1.88 -28.22 4.90
C GLY A 330 2.16 -29.67 5.24
N THR A 331 1.10 -30.41 5.61
CA THR A 331 1.20 -31.82 6.04
C THR A 331 1.44 -32.82 4.89
N LYS A 332 1.32 -32.38 3.62
CA LYS A 332 1.53 -33.24 2.42
C LYS A 332 2.61 -32.70 1.48
N GLY A 333 3.06 -31.46 1.68
CA GLY A 333 4.01 -30.81 0.80
C GLY A 333 4.29 -29.37 1.19
N ASP A 334 5.02 -28.65 0.34
CA ASP A 334 5.35 -27.25 0.55
C ASP A 334 5.18 -26.43 -0.74
N ILE A 335 4.96 -25.12 -0.56
CA ILE A 335 5.01 -24.10 -1.60
C ILE A 335 6.22 -23.20 -1.34
N THR A 336 7.01 -22.92 -2.38
CA THR A 336 7.99 -21.84 -2.41
C THR A 336 7.55 -20.82 -3.43
N ALA A 337 7.42 -19.57 -3.03
CA ALA A 337 6.84 -18.53 -3.89
C ALA A 337 7.70 -17.26 -3.89
N ASP A 338 8.06 -16.79 -5.10
CA ASP A 338 8.85 -15.60 -5.35
C ASP A 338 8.02 -14.64 -6.23
N MET A 339 7.45 -13.61 -5.61
CA MET A 339 6.59 -12.64 -6.31
C MET A 339 7.38 -11.82 -7.35
N THR A 340 8.67 -11.60 -7.15
CA THR A 340 9.49 -10.82 -8.09
C THR A 340 9.64 -11.56 -9.43
N LYS A 341 9.70 -12.89 -9.36
CA LYS A 341 9.80 -13.75 -10.54
C LYS A 341 8.44 -14.19 -11.08
N ASN A 342 7.35 -13.94 -10.34
CA ASN A 342 6.03 -14.50 -10.59
C ASN A 342 6.04 -16.03 -10.68
N ILE A 343 6.85 -16.70 -9.85
CA ILE A 343 7.01 -18.16 -9.82
C ILE A 343 6.49 -18.71 -8.50
N ILE A 344 5.67 -19.78 -8.62
CA ILE A 344 5.22 -20.62 -7.50
C ILE A 344 5.70 -22.04 -7.77
N GLU A 345 6.42 -22.62 -6.81
CA GLU A 345 6.87 -24.01 -6.86
C GLU A 345 6.14 -24.84 -5.82
N ILE A 346 5.55 -25.96 -6.21
CA ILE A 346 4.85 -26.91 -5.34
C ILE A 346 5.70 -28.18 -5.22
N GLY A 347 6.02 -28.57 -4.01
CA GLY A 347 6.75 -29.80 -3.70
C GLY A 347 5.90 -30.74 -2.86
N LEU A 348 5.29 -31.76 -3.46
CA LEU A 348 4.62 -32.81 -2.71
C LEU A 348 5.63 -33.85 -2.22
N PHE A 349 5.42 -34.42 -1.04
CA PHE A 349 6.37 -35.39 -0.45
C PHE A 349 6.54 -36.60 -1.36
N GLY A 350 7.79 -36.90 -1.69
CA GLY A 350 8.15 -38.01 -2.57
C GLY A 350 7.86 -37.80 -4.06
N GLN A 351 7.48 -36.61 -4.49
CA GLN A 351 7.18 -36.28 -5.89
C GLN A 351 8.12 -35.20 -6.45
N PRO A 352 8.32 -35.13 -7.76
CA PRO A 352 8.99 -34.00 -8.41
C PRO A 352 8.25 -32.68 -8.12
N ARG A 353 9.00 -31.57 -8.06
CA ARG A 353 8.40 -30.22 -7.94
C ARG A 353 7.67 -29.82 -9.22
N GLU A 354 6.50 -29.23 -9.04
CA GLU A 354 5.76 -28.53 -10.08
C GLU A 354 6.08 -27.03 -10.01
N VAL A 355 6.21 -26.40 -11.18
CA VAL A 355 6.50 -24.96 -11.30
C VAL A 355 5.36 -24.28 -12.05
N ILE A 356 4.77 -23.28 -11.41
CA ILE A 356 3.72 -22.43 -11.99
C ILE A 356 4.31 -21.06 -12.30
N ASP A 357 4.29 -20.69 -13.56
CA ASP A 357 4.59 -19.35 -14.04
C ASP A 357 3.29 -18.52 -14.05
N VAL A 358 3.15 -17.63 -13.08
CA VAL A 358 1.93 -16.83 -12.87
C VAL A 358 1.69 -15.84 -14.02
N THR A 359 2.74 -15.47 -14.77
CA THR A 359 2.59 -14.58 -15.94
C THR A 359 1.73 -15.18 -17.05
N LYS A 360 1.54 -16.51 -17.02
CA LYS A 360 0.66 -17.24 -17.95
C LYS A 360 -0.80 -17.28 -17.49
N LEU A 361 -1.10 -16.88 -16.26
CA LEU A 361 -2.43 -16.94 -15.66
C LEU A 361 -3.19 -15.62 -15.78
N ALA A 362 -2.50 -14.52 -16.03
CA ALA A 362 -3.09 -13.21 -16.15
C ALA A 362 -2.26 -12.32 -17.09
N THR A 363 -2.91 -11.29 -17.62
CA THR A 363 -2.30 -10.32 -18.55
C THR A 363 -2.01 -8.97 -17.90
N ASP A 364 -2.66 -8.66 -16.78
CA ASP A 364 -2.48 -7.42 -16.03
C ASP A 364 -1.72 -7.67 -14.73
N PHE A 365 -0.57 -7.05 -14.61
CA PHE A 365 0.31 -7.03 -13.45
C PHE A 365 0.65 -5.59 -13.04
N SER A 366 -0.13 -4.60 -13.48
CA SER A 366 0.04 -3.19 -13.14
C SER A 366 -0.16 -2.93 -11.63
N GLY A 367 0.28 -1.78 -11.16
CA GLY A 367 0.15 -1.37 -9.75
C GLY A 367 0.77 -2.41 -8.80
N HIS A 368 -0.01 -2.90 -7.85
CA HIS A 368 0.40 -3.98 -6.93
C HIS A 368 0.27 -5.37 -7.58
N GLY A 369 0.90 -5.58 -8.72
CA GLY A 369 0.86 -6.88 -9.41
C GLY A 369 -0.53 -7.27 -9.93
N GLY A 370 -1.33 -6.31 -10.38
CA GLY A 370 -2.68 -6.51 -10.92
C GLY A 370 -3.79 -6.55 -9.86
N GLY A 371 -3.47 -6.34 -8.59
CA GLY A 371 -4.45 -6.45 -7.49
C GLY A 371 -5.38 -5.24 -7.38
N ASP A 372 -4.92 -4.03 -7.71
CA ASP A 372 -5.69 -2.79 -7.52
C ASP A 372 -7.00 -2.78 -8.34
N VAL A 373 -6.91 -3.06 -9.63
CA VAL A 373 -8.06 -3.08 -10.53
C VAL A 373 -9.04 -4.20 -10.14
N ARG A 374 -8.53 -5.40 -9.86
CA ARG A 374 -9.38 -6.55 -9.47
C ARG A 374 -10.14 -6.29 -8.19
N MET A 375 -9.49 -5.70 -7.19
CA MET A 375 -10.13 -5.33 -5.93
C MET A 375 -11.29 -4.34 -6.14
N VAL A 376 -11.07 -3.30 -6.95
CA VAL A 376 -12.12 -2.32 -7.24
C VAL A 376 -13.28 -2.96 -8.00
N LEU A 377 -13.02 -3.79 -9.01
CA LEU A 377 -14.06 -4.48 -9.76
C LEU A 377 -14.89 -5.42 -8.88
N GLU A 378 -14.25 -6.19 -8.00
CA GLU A 378 -14.95 -7.07 -7.04
C GLU A 378 -15.77 -6.25 -6.03
N PHE A 379 -15.26 -5.11 -5.57
CA PHE A 379 -16.04 -4.19 -4.74
C PHE A 379 -17.28 -3.68 -5.46
N LEU A 380 -17.16 -3.23 -6.71
CA LEU A 380 -18.29 -2.76 -7.51
C LEU A 380 -19.33 -3.88 -7.75
N GLU A 381 -18.89 -5.10 -8.01
CA GLU A 381 -19.76 -6.25 -8.13
C GLU A 381 -20.49 -6.55 -6.83
N MET A 382 -19.77 -6.59 -5.69
CA MET A 382 -20.33 -6.87 -4.37
C MET A 382 -21.44 -5.89 -3.97
N ILE A 383 -21.32 -4.60 -4.33
CA ILE A 383 -22.33 -3.59 -3.99
C ILE A 383 -23.49 -3.53 -4.96
N THR A 384 -23.38 -4.14 -6.15
CA THR A 384 -24.44 -4.19 -7.17
C THR A 384 -25.25 -5.48 -7.16
N THR A 385 -24.65 -6.58 -6.68
CA THR A 385 -25.29 -7.90 -6.61
C THR A 385 -25.86 -8.25 -5.23
N GLY A 386 -25.46 -7.52 -4.19
CA GLY A 386 -25.92 -7.68 -2.79
C GLY A 386 -24.94 -8.48 -1.98
#